data_8216321f0161c3f8a8b839954522baf0
#
_entry.id   8216321f0161c3f8a8b839954522baf0
#
_cell.length_a   1.000
_cell.length_b   1.000
_cell.length_c   1.000
_cell.angle_alpha   90.00
_cell.angle_beta   90.00
_cell.angle_gamma   90.00
#
_symmetry.space_group_name_H-M   'P 1'
#
loop_
_entity.id
_entity.type
_entity.pdbx_description
1 polymer ?
#
loop_
_entity_poly.entity_id
_entity_poly.type
_entity_poly.pdbx_seq_one_letter_code
_entity_poly.pdbx_strand_id
1 'polypeptide(L)'
;FTDYVDMIFRLFLSSAGWYLKRLKQINTLIEKAKHNLDHGVNNESLIGLSRLQDSLTYFITSIRGNETLLAKLKFKLQVDELDADLIEDVNIEMSQARETTNIYADILESTMDTYSSIINNNMNTVMRTLTSVSIIMMFPTLISSIFGMNLINGMEESRYGFLIAMVLSVFVSGISWVILKRKRLL
;
A
#
# COMPACT_ATOMS: atom_id res chain seq x y z
N PHE A 1 -8.11 46.14 -24.85
CA PHE A 1 -8.69 45.37 -23.69
C PHE A 1 -8.85 43.89 -24.03
N THR A 2 -9.35 43.57 -25.23
CA THR A 2 -9.56 42.21 -25.75
C THR A 2 -8.28 41.39 -25.76
N ASP A 3 -7.14 41.94 -26.15
CA ASP A 3 -5.84 41.25 -26.23
C ASP A 3 -5.32 40.78 -24.86
N TYR A 4 -5.55 41.55 -23.77
CA TYR A 4 -5.14 41.16 -22.42
C TYR A 4 -6.00 40.04 -21.86
N VAL A 5 -7.27 40.04 -22.18
CA VAL A 5 -8.21 38.99 -21.73
C VAL A 5 -7.90 37.68 -22.46
N ASP A 6 -7.70 37.72 -23.77
CA ASP A 6 -7.25 36.58 -24.57
C ASP A 6 -5.93 36.00 -24.03
N MET A 7 -4.95 36.84 -23.71
CA MET A 7 -3.68 36.42 -23.12
C MET A 7 -3.92 35.69 -21.79
N ILE A 8 -4.82 36.14 -20.92
CA ILE A 8 -5.11 35.51 -19.64
C ILE A 8 -5.71 34.11 -19.88
N PHE A 9 -6.67 33.94 -20.79
CA PHE A 9 -7.26 32.63 -21.07
C PHE A 9 -6.24 31.67 -21.70
N ARG A 10 -5.34 32.15 -22.57
CA ARG A 10 -4.20 31.34 -23.10
C ARG A 10 -3.24 30.90 -21.99
N LEU A 11 -3.01 31.72 -20.96
CA LEU A 11 -2.22 31.33 -19.79
C LEU A 11 -2.90 30.19 -19.01
N PHE A 12 -4.24 30.25 -18.83
CA PHE A 12 -4.98 29.15 -18.21
C PHE A 12 -4.91 27.87 -19.06
N LEU A 13 -5.06 27.97 -20.37
CA LEU A 13 -4.92 26.83 -21.30
C LEU A 13 -3.53 26.21 -21.21
N SER A 14 -2.50 27.04 -21.25
CA SER A 14 -1.12 26.59 -21.07
C SER A 14 -0.88 25.92 -19.72
N SER A 15 -1.48 26.48 -18.66
CA SER A 15 -1.42 25.90 -17.29
C SER A 15 -2.08 24.53 -17.22
N ALA A 16 -3.27 24.36 -17.84
CA ALA A 16 -3.97 23.08 -17.91
C ALA A 16 -3.15 22.02 -18.65
N GLY A 17 -2.58 22.37 -19.80
CA GLY A 17 -1.69 21.49 -20.56
C GLY A 17 -0.43 21.10 -19.76
N TRP A 18 0.09 22.02 -18.93
CA TRP A 18 1.21 21.72 -18.04
C TRP A 18 0.81 20.73 -16.94
N TYR A 19 -0.36 20.89 -16.31
CA TYR A 19 -0.89 19.92 -15.33
C TYR A 19 -1.01 18.53 -15.96
N LEU A 20 -1.63 18.41 -17.13
CA LEU A 20 -1.79 17.12 -17.81
C LEU A 20 -0.45 16.45 -18.14
N LYS A 21 0.54 17.25 -18.57
CA LYS A 21 1.90 16.75 -18.83
C LYS A 21 2.54 16.21 -17.56
N ARG A 22 2.41 16.90 -16.43
CA ARG A 22 2.97 16.46 -15.14
C ARG A 22 2.22 15.26 -14.58
N LEU A 23 0.90 15.19 -14.77
CA LEU A 23 0.10 14.03 -14.38
C LEU A 23 0.54 12.75 -15.10
N LYS A 24 0.91 12.82 -16.39
CA LYS A 24 1.52 11.68 -17.09
C LYS A 24 2.82 11.21 -16.44
N GLN A 25 3.65 12.14 -15.98
CA GLN A 25 4.89 11.80 -15.27
C GLN A 25 4.59 11.14 -13.90
N ILE A 26 3.62 11.67 -13.16
CA ILE A 26 3.17 11.07 -11.90
C ILE A 26 2.66 9.65 -12.12
N ASN A 27 1.84 9.42 -13.15
CA ASN A 27 1.36 8.08 -13.49
C ASN A 27 2.52 7.10 -13.76
N THR A 28 3.52 7.53 -14.50
CA THR A 28 4.72 6.70 -14.75
C THR A 28 5.45 6.34 -13.44
N LEU A 29 5.50 7.26 -12.48
CA LEU A 29 6.10 7.01 -11.17
C LEU A 29 5.24 6.06 -10.32
N ILE A 30 3.92 6.18 -10.39
CA ILE A 30 2.98 5.25 -9.73
C ILE A 30 3.20 3.82 -10.26
N GLU A 31 3.21 3.65 -11.58
CA GLU A 31 3.42 2.33 -12.21
C GLU A 31 4.81 1.74 -11.86
N LYS A 32 5.84 2.57 -11.84
CA LYS A 32 7.18 2.14 -11.41
C LYS A 32 7.21 1.71 -9.94
N ALA A 33 6.53 2.44 -9.07
CA ALA A 33 6.45 2.10 -7.66
C ALA A 33 5.66 0.80 -7.44
N LYS A 34 4.54 0.60 -8.15
CA LYS A 34 3.79 -0.67 -8.15
C LYS A 34 4.68 -1.84 -8.56
N HIS A 35 5.36 -1.73 -9.70
CA HIS A 35 6.26 -2.79 -10.17
C HIS A 35 7.34 -3.14 -9.14
N ASN A 36 7.91 -2.16 -8.44
CA ASN A 36 8.89 -2.42 -7.39
C ASN A 36 8.27 -3.16 -6.19
N LEU A 37 7.02 -2.83 -5.84
CA LEU A 37 6.30 -3.49 -4.75
C LEU A 37 5.90 -4.93 -5.09
N ASP A 38 5.61 -5.24 -6.35
CA ASP A 38 5.32 -6.59 -6.82
C ASP A 38 6.53 -7.54 -6.68
N HIS A 39 7.75 -6.99 -6.76
CA HIS A 39 8.99 -7.74 -6.53
C HIS A 39 9.40 -7.85 -5.06
N GLY A 40 8.73 -7.16 -4.18
CA GLY A 40 8.94 -7.20 -2.73
C GLY A 40 8.48 -5.92 -2.05
N VAL A 41 7.69 -6.07 -1.00
CA VAL A 41 7.19 -4.90 -0.25
C VAL A 41 8.36 -4.21 0.43
N ASN A 42 8.64 -2.98 -0.01
CA ASN A 42 9.71 -2.13 0.47
C ASN A 42 9.12 -0.83 1.04
N ASN A 43 9.51 -0.45 2.24
CA ASN A 43 9.08 0.78 2.90
C ASN A 43 9.38 2.04 2.07
N GLU A 44 10.49 2.06 1.34
CA GLU A 44 10.86 3.18 0.51
C GLU A 44 9.85 3.42 -0.63
N SER A 45 9.40 2.34 -1.27
CA SER A 45 8.37 2.41 -2.30
C SER A 45 7.02 2.90 -1.75
N LEU A 46 6.63 2.45 -0.55
CA LEU A 46 5.40 2.93 0.11
C LEU A 46 5.49 4.42 0.48
N ILE A 47 6.62 4.87 1.00
CA ILE A 47 6.86 6.29 1.26
C ILE A 47 6.83 7.10 -0.05
N GLY A 48 7.37 6.54 -1.13
CA GLY A 48 7.31 7.11 -2.47
C GLY A 48 5.87 7.34 -2.94
N LEU A 49 5.00 6.33 -2.78
CA LEU A 49 3.57 6.44 -3.12
C LEU A 49 2.85 7.49 -2.26
N SER A 50 3.14 7.55 -0.95
CA SER A 50 2.59 8.58 -0.07
C SER A 50 2.96 10.00 -0.53
N ARG A 51 4.21 10.24 -0.93
CA ARG A 51 4.64 11.54 -1.47
C ARG A 51 3.95 11.90 -2.79
N LEU A 52 3.64 10.90 -3.62
CA LEU A 52 2.86 11.11 -4.84
C LEU A 52 1.41 11.48 -4.51
N GLN A 53 0.82 10.90 -3.47
CA GLN A 53 -0.51 11.26 -2.98
C GLN A 53 -0.57 12.71 -2.49
N ASP A 54 0.43 13.15 -1.73
CA ASP A 54 0.54 14.55 -1.33
C ASP A 54 0.63 15.48 -2.56
N SER A 55 1.42 15.09 -3.55
CA SER A 55 1.54 15.86 -4.79
C SER A 55 0.22 15.98 -5.54
N LEU A 56 -0.56 14.89 -5.65
CA LEU A 56 -1.89 14.92 -6.28
C LEU A 56 -2.87 15.80 -5.51
N THR A 57 -2.79 15.83 -4.18
CA THR A 57 -3.59 16.72 -3.33
C THR A 57 -3.30 18.20 -3.63
N TYR A 58 -2.02 18.56 -3.81
CA TYR A 58 -1.65 19.92 -4.25
C TYR A 58 -2.16 20.23 -5.65
N PHE A 59 -2.11 19.27 -6.58
CA PHE A 59 -2.66 19.45 -7.92
C PHE A 59 -4.16 19.71 -7.90
N ILE A 60 -4.95 18.87 -7.19
CA ILE A 60 -6.40 19.05 -7.07
C ILE A 60 -6.74 20.44 -6.51
N THR A 61 -6.04 20.85 -5.45
CA THR A 61 -6.28 22.14 -4.80
C THR A 61 -5.96 23.30 -5.75
N SER A 62 -4.84 23.23 -6.46
CA SER A 62 -4.42 24.26 -7.42
C SER A 62 -5.35 24.35 -8.61
N ILE A 63 -5.77 23.21 -9.19
CA ILE A 63 -6.70 23.17 -10.32
C ILE A 63 -8.05 23.76 -9.92
N ARG A 64 -8.61 23.38 -8.75
CA ARG A 64 -9.85 23.97 -8.23
C ARG A 64 -9.75 25.47 -8.00
N GLY A 65 -8.61 25.94 -7.51
CA GLY A 65 -8.33 27.37 -7.38
C GLY A 65 -8.37 28.09 -8.73
N ASN A 66 -7.75 27.53 -9.76
CA ASN A 66 -7.75 28.05 -11.12
C ASN A 66 -9.15 28.03 -11.74
N GLU A 67 -9.94 26.94 -11.59
CA GLU A 67 -11.32 26.87 -12.05
C GLU A 67 -12.20 27.96 -11.39
N THR A 68 -12.02 28.15 -10.08
CA THR A 68 -12.76 29.19 -9.34
C THR A 68 -12.38 30.59 -9.83
N LEU A 69 -11.11 30.84 -10.09
CA LEU A 69 -10.64 32.13 -10.65
C LEU A 69 -11.19 32.34 -12.06
N LEU A 70 -11.14 31.31 -12.91
CA LEU A 70 -11.67 31.32 -14.27
C LEU A 70 -13.16 31.68 -14.29
N ALA A 71 -13.96 31.06 -13.40
CA ALA A 71 -15.40 31.35 -13.27
C ALA A 71 -15.65 32.81 -12.88
N LYS A 72 -14.87 33.34 -11.90
CA LYS A 72 -14.97 34.74 -11.48
C LYS A 72 -14.57 35.73 -12.59
N LEU A 73 -13.53 35.40 -13.37
CA LEU A 73 -13.08 36.22 -14.49
C LEU A 73 -14.15 36.28 -15.60
N LYS A 74 -14.75 35.15 -15.96
CA LYS A 74 -15.85 35.09 -16.93
C LYS A 74 -17.00 35.99 -16.52
N PHE A 75 -17.42 35.89 -15.25
CA PHE A 75 -18.55 36.71 -14.74
C PHE A 75 -18.20 38.20 -14.75
N LYS A 76 -16.98 38.58 -14.30
CA LYS A 76 -16.61 40.00 -14.11
C LYS A 76 -16.29 40.72 -15.42
N LEU A 77 -15.83 40.00 -16.43
CA LEU A 77 -15.41 40.57 -17.71
C LEU A 77 -16.51 40.61 -18.77
N GLN A 78 -17.74 40.12 -18.44
CA GLN A 78 -18.88 40.06 -19.39
C GLN A 78 -18.46 39.56 -20.76
N VAL A 79 -17.97 38.33 -20.82
CA VAL A 79 -17.17 37.74 -21.90
C VAL A 79 -17.96 37.45 -23.18
N ASP A 80 -19.05 38.14 -23.44
CA ASP A 80 -19.89 37.97 -24.65
C ASP A 80 -19.16 38.32 -25.97
N GLU A 81 -17.99 38.98 -25.91
CA GLU A 81 -17.23 39.43 -27.04
C GLU A 81 -15.89 38.65 -27.26
N LEU A 82 -15.59 37.67 -26.42
CA LEU A 82 -14.35 36.86 -26.51
C LEU A 82 -14.56 35.63 -27.39
N ASP A 83 -13.47 35.11 -27.87
CA ASP A 83 -13.40 33.84 -28.58
C ASP A 83 -14.02 32.73 -27.70
N ALA A 84 -15.29 32.40 -27.96
CA ALA A 84 -16.04 31.39 -27.21
C ALA A 84 -15.34 30.05 -27.25
N ASP A 85 -14.65 29.72 -28.33
CA ASP A 85 -13.92 28.47 -28.54
C ASP A 85 -12.73 28.39 -27.57
N LEU A 86 -11.98 29.48 -27.37
CA LEU A 86 -10.87 29.52 -26.43
C LEU A 86 -11.33 29.29 -24.98
N ILE A 87 -12.48 29.86 -24.62
CA ILE A 87 -13.05 29.70 -23.28
C ILE A 87 -13.51 28.26 -23.06
N GLU A 88 -14.11 27.66 -24.08
CA GLU A 88 -14.52 26.26 -24.05
C GLU A 88 -13.32 25.34 -23.91
N ASP A 89 -12.27 25.55 -24.71
CA ASP A 89 -11.03 24.81 -24.64
C ASP A 89 -10.39 24.85 -23.25
N VAL A 90 -10.30 26.03 -22.63
CA VAL A 90 -9.77 26.18 -21.27
C VAL A 90 -10.60 25.39 -20.26
N ASN A 91 -11.93 25.41 -20.37
CA ASN A 91 -12.80 24.66 -19.46
C ASN A 91 -12.63 23.15 -19.63
N ILE A 92 -12.56 22.68 -20.87
CA ILE A 92 -12.38 21.26 -21.19
C ILE A 92 -11.04 20.77 -20.65
N GLU A 93 -9.95 21.44 -20.98
CA GLU A 93 -8.61 21.07 -20.54
C GLU A 93 -8.45 21.13 -19.01
N MET A 94 -9.01 22.15 -18.36
CA MET A 94 -8.94 22.28 -16.90
C MET A 94 -9.79 21.19 -16.21
N SER A 95 -10.99 20.90 -16.73
CA SER A 95 -11.83 19.82 -16.24
C SER A 95 -11.17 18.45 -16.43
N GLN A 96 -10.53 18.24 -17.57
CA GLN A 96 -9.77 17.01 -17.85
C GLN A 96 -8.60 16.87 -16.88
N ALA A 97 -7.86 17.93 -16.60
CA ALA A 97 -6.78 17.92 -15.62
C ALA A 97 -7.28 17.56 -14.23
N ARG A 98 -8.41 18.13 -13.80
CA ARG A 98 -9.04 17.80 -12.51
C ARG A 98 -9.47 16.35 -12.44
N GLU A 99 -10.18 15.87 -13.45
CA GLU A 99 -10.69 14.50 -13.48
C GLU A 99 -9.54 13.49 -13.50
N THR A 100 -8.54 13.72 -14.33
CA THR A 100 -7.33 12.88 -14.37
C THR A 100 -6.61 12.84 -13.02
N THR A 101 -6.56 13.98 -12.31
CA THR A 101 -5.94 14.04 -10.98
C THR A 101 -6.74 13.21 -9.96
N ASN A 102 -8.07 13.29 -9.98
CA ASN A 102 -8.93 12.49 -9.12
C ASN A 102 -8.74 10.99 -9.39
N ILE A 103 -8.77 10.59 -10.67
CA ILE A 103 -8.57 9.18 -11.06
C ILE A 103 -7.22 8.65 -10.54
N TYR A 104 -6.15 9.42 -10.67
CA TYR A 104 -4.84 8.97 -10.19
C TYR A 104 -4.76 8.94 -8.66
N ALA A 105 -5.46 9.85 -7.97
CA ALA A 105 -5.57 9.81 -6.51
C ALA A 105 -6.30 8.54 -6.03
N ASP A 106 -7.42 8.20 -6.65
CA ASP A 106 -8.21 7.01 -6.33
C ASP A 106 -7.43 5.72 -6.62
N ILE A 107 -6.71 5.66 -7.75
CA ILE A 107 -5.83 4.53 -8.08
C ILE A 107 -4.74 4.37 -7.03
N LEU A 108 -4.15 5.48 -6.59
CA LEU A 108 -3.06 5.46 -5.63
C LEU A 108 -3.55 5.01 -4.25
N GLU A 109 -4.70 5.51 -3.79
CA GLU A 109 -5.35 5.10 -2.55
C GLU A 109 -5.65 3.60 -2.56
N SER A 110 -6.33 3.11 -3.59
CA SER A 110 -6.62 1.67 -3.77
C SER A 110 -5.34 0.82 -3.79
N THR A 111 -4.28 1.34 -4.39
CA THR A 111 -2.98 0.67 -4.44
C THR A 111 -2.38 0.56 -3.03
N MET A 112 -2.36 1.64 -2.26
CA MET A 112 -1.84 1.65 -0.88
C MET A 112 -2.63 0.72 0.03
N ASP A 113 -3.96 0.69 -0.09
CA ASP A 113 -4.83 -0.23 0.66
C ASP A 113 -4.55 -1.69 0.34
N THR A 114 -4.34 -2.00 -0.93
CA THR A 114 -3.98 -3.35 -1.39
C THR A 114 -2.66 -3.80 -0.76
N TYR A 115 -1.62 -2.96 -0.81
CA TYR A 115 -0.32 -3.32 -0.23
C TYR A 115 -0.37 -3.39 1.29
N SER A 116 -1.15 -2.53 1.96
CA SER A 116 -1.40 -2.64 3.41
C SER A 116 -2.03 -3.98 3.78
N SER A 117 -2.99 -4.43 2.97
CA SER A 117 -3.64 -5.74 3.15
C SER A 117 -2.66 -6.90 2.92
N ILE A 118 -1.78 -6.80 1.91
CA ILE A 118 -0.73 -7.80 1.65
C ILE A 118 0.26 -7.87 2.82
N ILE A 119 0.70 -6.72 3.34
CA ILE A 119 1.60 -6.66 4.51
C ILE A 119 0.95 -7.34 5.71
N ASN A 120 -0.30 -7.02 6.01
CA ASN A 120 -1.05 -7.61 7.12
C ASN A 120 -1.20 -9.13 6.95
N ASN A 121 -1.48 -9.60 5.74
CA ASN A 121 -1.57 -11.03 5.45
C ASN A 121 -0.22 -11.74 5.62
N ASN A 122 0.87 -11.13 5.14
CA ASN A 122 2.21 -11.66 5.31
C ASN A 122 2.61 -11.72 6.79
N MET A 123 2.31 -10.66 7.57
CA MET A 123 2.53 -10.63 9.01
C MET A 123 1.77 -11.76 9.71
N ASN A 124 0.49 -11.97 9.38
CA ASN A 124 -0.30 -13.06 9.93
C ASN A 124 0.31 -14.43 9.58
N THR A 125 0.83 -14.60 8.38
CA THR A 125 1.52 -15.83 7.95
C THR A 125 2.79 -16.07 8.77
N VAL A 126 3.62 -15.04 8.95
CA VAL A 126 4.83 -15.11 9.77
C VAL A 126 4.47 -15.45 11.22
N MET A 127 3.46 -14.79 11.79
CA MET A 127 3.01 -15.04 13.17
C MET A 127 2.48 -16.47 13.34
N ARG A 128 1.71 -17.00 12.37
CA ARG A 128 1.24 -18.39 12.40
C ARG A 128 2.39 -19.37 12.36
N THR A 129 3.36 -19.15 11.47
CA THR A 129 4.55 -20.01 11.35
C THR A 129 5.36 -19.98 12.64
N LEU A 130 5.62 -18.79 13.19
CA LEU A 130 6.36 -18.63 14.44
C LEU A 130 5.67 -19.35 15.60
N THR A 131 4.34 -19.15 15.74
CA THR A 131 3.53 -19.82 16.77
C THR A 131 3.56 -21.34 16.59
N SER A 132 3.44 -21.82 15.36
CA SER A 132 3.48 -23.25 15.08
C SER A 132 4.83 -23.88 15.43
N VAL A 133 5.94 -23.23 15.07
CA VAL A 133 7.29 -23.67 15.45
C VAL A 133 7.46 -23.66 16.98
N SER A 134 6.98 -22.61 17.65
CA SER A 134 7.03 -22.52 19.10
C SER A 134 6.28 -23.67 19.81
N ILE A 135 5.08 -24.00 19.31
CA ILE A 135 4.28 -25.13 19.83
C ILE A 135 5.04 -26.44 19.63
N ILE A 136 5.62 -26.70 18.45
CA ILE A 136 6.39 -27.92 18.18
C ILE A 136 7.57 -28.04 19.12
N MET A 137 8.29 -26.93 19.37
CA MET A 137 9.47 -26.91 20.27
C MET A 137 9.11 -27.01 21.75
N MET A 138 7.90 -26.64 22.12
CA MET A 138 7.43 -26.70 23.52
C MET A 138 7.32 -28.16 24.03
N PHE A 139 6.94 -29.12 23.18
CA PHE A 139 6.77 -30.50 23.59
C PHE A 139 8.08 -31.19 24.05
N PRO A 140 9.19 -31.13 23.31
CA PRO A 140 10.49 -31.63 23.79
C PRO A 140 10.90 -30.99 25.12
N THR A 141 10.72 -29.67 25.24
CA THR A 141 11.07 -28.94 26.45
C THR A 141 10.23 -29.38 27.64
N LEU A 142 8.92 -29.56 27.46
CA LEU A 142 8.02 -30.04 28.50
C LEU A 142 8.39 -31.45 28.95
N ILE A 143 8.63 -32.36 28.01
CA ILE A 143 9.02 -33.74 28.28
C ILE A 143 10.36 -33.77 29.03
N SER A 144 11.38 -33.06 28.52
CA SER A 144 12.68 -32.99 29.20
C SER A 144 12.58 -32.39 30.60
N SER A 145 11.71 -31.41 30.81
CA SER A 145 11.46 -30.80 32.14
C SER A 145 10.84 -31.78 33.10
N ILE A 146 9.84 -32.56 32.68
CA ILE A 146 9.18 -33.56 33.50
C ILE A 146 10.19 -34.66 33.93
N PHE A 147 10.99 -35.16 32.98
CA PHE A 147 12.00 -36.17 33.27
C PHE A 147 13.22 -35.62 34.03
N GLY A 148 13.46 -34.31 33.97
CA GLY A 148 14.52 -33.64 34.76
C GLY A 148 14.12 -33.26 36.19
N MET A 149 12.88 -33.50 36.60
CA MET A 149 12.45 -33.25 37.96
C MET A 149 12.97 -34.37 38.89
N ASN A 150 13.39 -33.97 40.10
CA ASN A 150 13.83 -34.91 41.17
C ASN A 150 12.62 -35.66 41.81
N LEU A 151 11.74 -36.20 40.98
CA LEU A 151 10.63 -37.04 41.42
C LEU A 151 10.96 -38.50 41.13
N ILE A 152 10.68 -39.40 42.10
CA ILE A 152 10.84 -40.83 41.92
C ILE A 152 9.83 -41.33 40.90
N ASN A 153 10.23 -41.41 39.62
CA ASN A 153 9.36 -41.82 38.51
C ASN A 153 9.66 -43.20 37.95
N GLY A 154 10.57 -43.96 38.62
CA GLY A 154 10.94 -45.29 38.23
C GLY A 154 11.83 -45.42 37.00
N MET A 155 12.20 -44.32 36.37
CA MET A 155 13.10 -44.28 35.17
C MET A 155 14.52 -43.88 35.53
N GLU A 156 14.79 -43.43 36.76
CA GLU A 156 16.10 -42.97 37.21
C GLU A 156 17.15 -44.06 37.17
N GLU A 157 16.78 -45.30 37.44
CA GLU A 157 17.68 -46.48 37.41
C GLU A 157 17.67 -47.20 36.03
N SER A 158 16.83 -46.75 35.09
CA SER A 158 16.68 -47.39 33.80
C SER A 158 17.81 -46.95 32.81
N ARG A 159 18.60 -47.91 32.34
CA ARG A 159 19.61 -47.67 31.28
C ARG A 159 19.05 -47.06 30.02
N TYR A 160 17.74 -47.16 29.79
CA TYR A 160 17.04 -46.67 28.60
C TYR A 160 16.19 -45.44 28.85
N GLY A 161 16.14 -44.89 30.05
CA GLY A 161 15.30 -43.75 30.43
C GLY A 161 15.50 -42.55 29.53
N PHE A 162 16.75 -42.18 29.24
CA PHE A 162 17.09 -41.08 28.32
C PHE A 162 16.56 -41.34 26.91
N LEU A 163 16.76 -42.55 26.40
CA LEU A 163 16.35 -42.92 25.04
C LEU A 163 14.85 -42.92 24.88
N ILE A 164 14.11 -43.36 25.88
CA ILE A 164 12.63 -43.30 25.93
C ILE A 164 12.16 -41.86 25.89
N ALA A 165 12.70 -40.97 26.72
CA ALA A 165 12.35 -39.58 26.76
C ALA A 165 12.61 -38.88 25.41
N MET A 166 13.72 -39.18 24.78
CA MET A 166 14.08 -38.64 23.47
C MET A 166 13.14 -39.10 22.36
N VAL A 167 12.84 -40.42 22.31
CA VAL A 167 11.87 -40.97 21.32
C VAL A 167 10.47 -40.39 21.54
N LEU A 168 10.02 -40.27 22.78
CA LEU A 168 8.73 -39.69 23.11
C LEU A 168 8.65 -38.22 22.68
N SER A 169 9.69 -37.45 22.89
CA SER A 169 9.79 -36.05 22.48
C SER A 169 9.66 -35.89 20.99
N VAL A 170 10.42 -36.69 20.22
CA VAL A 170 10.37 -36.65 18.74
C VAL A 170 9.00 -37.11 18.23
N PHE A 171 8.42 -38.12 18.84
CA PHE A 171 7.10 -38.65 18.45
C PHE A 171 5.98 -37.62 18.66
N VAL A 172 5.92 -37.00 19.82
CA VAL A 172 4.90 -35.98 20.15
C VAL A 172 5.09 -34.73 19.29
N SER A 173 6.33 -34.31 19.05
CA SER A 173 6.61 -33.18 18.14
C SER A 173 6.20 -33.47 16.70
N GLY A 174 6.45 -34.71 16.22
CA GLY A 174 6.02 -35.17 14.90
C GLY A 174 4.50 -35.18 14.73
N ILE A 175 3.76 -35.65 15.74
CA ILE A 175 2.29 -35.59 15.73
C ILE A 175 1.82 -34.12 15.70
N SER A 176 2.40 -33.25 16.51
CA SER A 176 2.06 -31.84 16.54
C SER A 176 2.30 -31.17 15.18
N TRP A 177 3.44 -31.47 14.54
CA TRP A 177 3.74 -30.98 13.20
C TRP A 177 2.71 -31.44 12.15
N VAL A 178 2.30 -32.71 12.17
CA VAL A 178 1.29 -33.26 11.25
C VAL A 178 -0.07 -32.58 11.46
N ILE A 179 -0.48 -32.36 12.72
CA ILE A 179 -1.74 -31.69 13.05
C ILE A 179 -1.74 -30.25 12.57
N LEU A 180 -0.66 -29.49 12.85
CA LEU A 180 -0.52 -28.09 12.46
C LEU A 180 -0.49 -27.94 10.95
N LYS A 181 0.21 -28.84 10.23
CA LYS A 181 0.24 -28.87 8.77
C LYS A 181 -1.14 -29.17 8.18
N ARG A 182 -1.91 -30.13 8.75
CA ARG A 182 -3.29 -30.40 8.30
C ARG A 182 -4.23 -29.22 8.51
N LYS A 183 -4.03 -28.45 9.57
CA LYS A 183 -4.82 -27.25 9.87
C LYS A 183 -4.36 -26.01 9.08
N ARG A 184 -3.39 -26.12 8.17
CA ARG A 184 -2.82 -25.02 7.38
C ARG A 184 -2.28 -23.86 8.27
N LEU A 185 -1.72 -24.22 9.41
CA LEU A 185 -1.06 -23.28 10.33
C LEU A 185 0.46 -23.20 10.09
N LEU A 186 0.96 -24.13 9.31
CA LEU A 186 2.33 -24.21 8.79
C LEU A 186 2.32 -24.06 7.29
#